data_3519e70b9b866d5d3ecc3c4778905918
#
_entry.id   3519e70b9b866d5d3ecc3c4778905918
#
_cell.length_a   1.000
_cell.length_b   1.000
_cell.length_c   1.000
_cell.angle_alpha   90.00
_cell.angle_beta   90.00
_cell.angle_gamma   90.00
#
_symmetry.space_group_name_H-M   'P 1'
#
loop_
_entity.id
_entity.type
_entity.pdbx_description
1 polymer ?
#
loop_
_entity_poly.entity_id
_entity_poly.type
_entity_poly.pdbx_seq_one_letter_code
_entity_poly.pdbx_strand_id
1 'polypeptide(L)'
;RNLIGYYPATEQITIPHFDADNRLVGIRGRFLGADMADRFGKYRPLIVNGIQYSHPLSMSLYNLNNSKENISQAKVAVVYESEKSCMKHSSFYGAANDISVACCGSNLSAQQVQMLVRLGVRELVIAFDRDFVEIGDDEFQRLKKKLKSIYKKYNNEIKITAIFDKECITSLHSSPIDESKDKFEYLLKNRIVPK
;
A
#
# COMPACT_ATOMS: atom_id res chain seq x y z
N ARG A 1 -9.59 -5.64 -14.26
CA ARG A 1 -9.36 -6.04 -12.87
C ARG A 1 -9.52 -4.88 -11.90
N ASN A 2 -8.85 -3.73 -12.11
CA ASN A 2 -8.88 -2.62 -11.16
C ASN A 2 -9.94 -1.54 -11.48
N LEU A 3 -10.64 -1.63 -12.60
CA LEU A 3 -11.72 -0.72 -13.02
C LEU A 3 -11.34 0.76 -12.91
N ILE A 4 -10.09 1.10 -13.26
CA ILE A 4 -9.59 2.48 -13.21
C ILE A 4 -10.30 3.32 -14.26
N GLY A 5 -10.77 4.49 -13.86
CA GLY A 5 -11.45 5.45 -14.72
C GLY A 5 -10.82 6.84 -14.63
N TYR A 6 -11.48 7.78 -15.28
CA TYR A 6 -11.11 9.21 -15.26
C TYR A 6 -12.36 10.07 -15.08
N TYR A 7 -12.30 11.02 -14.18
CA TYR A 7 -13.35 12.00 -13.96
C TYR A 7 -12.91 13.39 -14.43
N PRO A 8 -13.40 13.83 -15.62
CA PRO A 8 -12.91 15.06 -16.27
C PRO A 8 -13.19 16.34 -15.48
N ALA A 9 -14.30 16.40 -14.75
CA ALA A 9 -14.71 17.60 -14.03
C ALA A 9 -13.71 18.07 -12.97
N THR A 10 -12.89 17.16 -12.44
CA THR A 10 -11.87 17.45 -11.41
C THR A 10 -10.49 16.93 -11.80
N GLU A 11 -10.31 16.45 -13.02
CA GLU A 11 -9.07 15.88 -13.55
C GLU A 11 -8.46 14.80 -12.64
N GLN A 12 -9.31 13.86 -12.20
CA GLN A 12 -8.91 12.79 -11.30
C GLN A 12 -8.95 11.43 -11.99
N ILE A 13 -7.91 10.62 -11.75
CA ILE A 13 -7.99 9.18 -11.96
C ILE A 13 -8.89 8.62 -10.85
N THR A 14 -9.93 7.87 -11.21
CA THR A 14 -10.84 7.25 -10.26
C THR A 14 -10.43 5.82 -9.97
N ILE A 15 -10.34 5.47 -8.69
CA ILE A 15 -9.88 4.19 -8.19
C ILE A 15 -10.97 3.60 -7.30
N PRO A 16 -11.77 2.67 -7.81
CA PRO A 16 -12.77 1.98 -7.00
C PRO A 16 -12.12 1.09 -5.94
N HIS A 17 -12.68 1.12 -4.74
CA HIS A 17 -12.31 0.24 -3.64
C HIS A 17 -13.39 -0.80 -3.40
N PHE A 18 -12.97 -2.04 -3.28
CA PHE A 18 -13.84 -3.18 -3.03
C PHE A 18 -13.50 -3.83 -1.70
N ASP A 19 -14.49 -4.37 -1.01
CA ASP A 19 -14.26 -5.26 0.13
C ASP A 19 -13.77 -6.66 -0.34
N ALA A 20 -13.48 -7.54 0.60
CA ALA A 20 -13.01 -8.89 0.28
C ALA A 20 -14.04 -9.74 -0.51
N ASP A 21 -15.30 -9.33 -0.53
CA ASP A 21 -16.41 -10.01 -1.24
C ASP A 21 -16.73 -9.36 -2.59
N ASN A 22 -15.87 -8.48 -3.10
CA ASN A 22 -16.05 -7.73 -4.35
C ASN A 22 -17.23 -6.74 -4.35
N ARG A 23 -17.67 -6.25 -3.19
CA ARG A 23 -18.66 -5.18 -3.10
C ARG A 23 -17.95 -3.84 -3.15
N LEU A 24 -18.42 -2.90 -3.98
CA LEU A 24 -17.91 -1.55 -4.04
C LEU A 24 -18.17 -0.83 -2.71
N VAL A 25 -17.13 -0.39 -2.02
CA VAL A 25 -17.24 0.31 -0.73
C VAL A 25 -16.91 1.78 -0.81
N GLY A 26 -16.21 2.22 -1.85
CA GLY A 26 -15.88 3.62 -2.07
C GLY A 26 -15.11 3.83 -3.36
N ILE A 27 -14.88 5.09 -3.70
CA ILE A 27 -14.05 5.47 -4.86
C ILE A 27 -13.10 6.57 -4.43
N ARG A 28 -11.82 6.37 -4.64
CA ARG A 28 -10.82 7.44 -4.46
C ARG A 28 -10.49 8.09 -5.78
N GLY A 29 -10.35 9.40 -5.75
CA GLY A 29 -9.83 10.19 -6.84
C GLY A 29 -8.38 10.56 -6.59
N ARG A 30 -7.51 10.36 -7.58
CA ARG A 30 -6.13 10.84 -7.58
C ARG A 30 -6.01 12.01 -8.53
N PHE A 31 -5.67 13.20 -8.02
CA PHE A 31 -5.43 14.36 -8.86
C PHE A 31 -4.23 14.17 -9.78
N LEU A 32 -4.36 14.61 -11.03
CA LEU A 32 -3.27 14.61 -12.00
C LEU A 32 -2.47 15.92 -11.93
N GLY A 33 -3.14 17.05 -11.68
CA GLY A 33 -2.50 18.35 -11.52
C GLY A 33 -1.79 18.50 -10.18
N ALA A 34 -0.57 19.06 -10.19
CA ALA A 34 0.22 19.30 -8.98
C ALA A 34 -0.49 20.27 -8.03
N ASP A 35 -1.02 21.39 -8.55
CA ASP A 35 -1.70 22.43 -7.76
C ASP A 35 -2.87 21.88 -6.94
N MET A 36 -3.66 20.99 -7.56
CA MET A 36 -4.81 20.36 -6.88
C MET A 36 -4.33 19.33 -5.86
N ALA A 37 -3.26 18.59 -6.19
CA ALA A 37 -2.65 17.62 -5.26
C ALA A 37 -2.03 18.30 -4.05
N ASP A 38 -1.39 19.45 -4.22
CA ASP A 38 -0.78 20.22 -3.14
C ASP A 38 -1.84 20.86 -2.23
N ARG A 39 -2.93 21.38 -2.83
CA ARG A 39 -4.01 22.05 -2.10
C ARG A 39 -4.90 21.08 -1.32
N PHE A 40 -5.20 19.93 -1.87
CA PHE A 40 -6.24 19.02 -1.35
C PHE A 40 -5.72 17.65 -0.93
N GLY A 41 -4.44 17.38 -1.14
CA GLY A 41 -3.84 16.05 -1.00
C GLY A 41 -3.99 15.23 -2.28
N LYS A 42 -2.99 14.42 -2.55
CA LYS A 42 -2.85 13.63 -3.79
C LYS A 42 -4.02 12.67 -4.04
N TYR A 43 -4.58 12.11 -2.97
CA TYR A 43 -5.71 11.18 -3.01
C TYR A 43 -6.83 11.66 -2.11
N ARG A 44 -8.06 11.64 -2.62
CA ARG A 44 -9.27 12.01 -1.88
C ARG A 44 -10.44 11.08 -2.23
N PRO A 45 -11.46 10.97 -1.39
CA PRO A 45 -12.74 10.40 -1.83
C PRO A 45 -13.25 11.16 -3.05
N LEU A 46 -13.70 10.44 -4.08
CA LEU A 46 -14.33 11.07 -5.25
C LEU A 46 -15.65 11.74 -4.84
N ILE A 47 -15.88 12.93 -5.37
CA ILE A 47 -17.16 13.65 -5.18
C ILE A 47 -17.79 13.84 -6.56
N VAL A 48 -19.01 13.33 -6.73
CA VAL A 48 -19.81 13.49 -7.95
C VAL A 48 -21.17 14.03 -7.58
N ASN A 49 -21.57 15.15 -8.14
CA ASN A 49 -22.87 15.80 -7.87
C ASN A 49 -23.17 15.95 -6.36
N GLY A 50 -22.15 16.33 -5.57
CA GLY A 50 -22.28 16.52 -4.13
C GLY A 50 -22.26 15.22 -3.30
N ILE A 51 -22.23 14.05 -3.93
CA ILE A 51 -22.13 12.75 -3.25
C ILE A 51 -20.68 12.38 -3.10
N GLN A 52 -20.23 12.17 -1.87
CA GLN A 52 -18.87 11.74 -1.55
C GLN A 52 -18.79 10.21 -1.40
N TYR A 53 -17.99 9.57 -2.23
CA TYR A 53 -17.79 8.12 -2.24
C TYR A 53 -16.69 7.69 -1.26
N SER A 54 -16.86 8.02 0.02
CA SER A 54 -15.90 7.71 1.08
C SER A 54 -16.22 6.39 1.78
N HIS A 55 -15.18 5.76 2.32
CA HIS A 55 -15.27 4.61 3.22
C HIS A 55 -14.12 4.66 4.23
N PRO A 56 -14.23 3.98 5.39
CA PRO A 56 -13.17 3.96 6.39
C PRO A 56 -12.00 3.11 5.89
N LEU A 57 -10.91 3.77 5.44
CA LEU A 57 -9.70 3.12 4.91
C LEU A 57 -9.08 2.14 5.92
N SER A 58 -9.16 2.46 7.22
CA SER A 58 -8.65 1.58 8.29
C SER A 58 -9.40 0.25 8.43
N MET A 59 -10.57 0.13 7.81
CA MET A 59 -11.42 -1.06 7.84
C MET A 59 -11.33 -1.90 6.57
N SER A 60 -10.46 -1.51 5.62
CA SER A 60 -10.32 -2.19 4.33
C SER A 60 -8.84 -2.25 3.92
N LEU A 61 -8.52 -3.16 3.01
CA LEU A 61 -7.25 -3.23 2.31
C LEU A 61 -7.54 -3.18 0.81
N TYR A 62 -6.98 -2.18 0.12
CA TYR A 62 -7.07 -2.14 -1.34
C TYR A 62 -6.43 -3.37 -1.97
N ASN A 63 -7.01 -3.86 -3.03
CA ASN A 63 -6.60 -5.05 -3.78
C ASN A 63 -6.80 -6.41 -3.06
N LEU A 64 -7.28 -6.44 -1.82
CA LEU A 64 -7.48 -7.70 -1.10
C LEU A 64 -8.46 -8.64 -1.83
N ASN A 65 -9.52 -8.09 -2.40
CA ASN A 65 -10.48 -8.83 -3.23
C ASN A 65 -9.84 -9.59 -4.39
N ASN A 66 -8.77 -9.03 -4.99
CA ASN A 66 -8.08 -9.62 -6.12
C ASN A 66 -6.92 -10.56 -5.73
N SER A 67 -6.33 -10.35 -4.55
CA SER A 67 -5.08 -11.02 -4.13
C SER A 67 -5.26 -12.03 -3.00
N LYS A 68 -6.44 -12.11 -2.36
CA LYS A 68 -6.67 -12.91 -1.15
C LYS A 68 -6.34 -14.40 -1.31
N GLU A 69 -6.65 -14.99 -2.46
CA GLU A 69 -6.35 -16.40 -2.73
C GLU A 69 -4.84 -16.65 -2.85
N ASN A 70 -4.15 -15.80 -3.62
CA ASN A 70 -2.70 -15.88 -3.75
C ASN A 70 -1.99 -15.63 -2.42
N ILE A 71 -2.44 -14.65 -1.64
CA ILE A 71 -1.94 -14.34 -0.30
C ILE A 71 -2.15 -15.53 0.63
N SER A 72 -3.35 -16.13 0.60
CA SER A 72 -3.65 -17.31 1.42
C SER A 72 -2.80 -18.52 1.05
N GLN A 73 -2.48 -18.72 -0.23
CA GLN A 73 -1.59 -19.79 -0.70
C GLN A 73 -0.13 -19.52 -0.33
N ALA A 74 0.36 -18.31 -0.63
CA ALA A 74 1.74 -17.91 -0.34
C ALA A 74 2.04 -17.78 1.15
N LYS A 75 1.02 -17.59 2.00
CA LYS A 75 1.13 -17.24 3.43
C LYS A 75 1.92 -15.96 3.70
N VAL A 76 2.05 -15.11 2.69
CA VAL A 76 2.79 -13.84 2.72
C VAL A 76 1.93 -12.76 2.08
N ALA A 77 1.91 -11.57 2.67
CA ALA A 77 1.34 -10.39 2.05
C ALA A 77 2.36 -9.25 2.02
N VAL A 78 2.43 -8.54 0.88
CA VAL A 78 3.21 -7.31 0.74
C VAL A 78 2.26 -6.13 0.92
N VAL A 79 2.53 -5.29 1.93
CA VAL A 79 1.67 -4.17 2.32
C VAL A 79 2.29 -2.86 1.89
N TYR A 80 1.65 -2.16 0.97
CA TYR A 80 2.03 -0.85 0.45
C TYR A 80 1.22 0.29 1.10
N GLU A 81 1.67 1.54 0.92
CA GLU A 81 0.93 2.73 1.33
C GLU A 81 -0.18 3.10 0.32
N SER A 82 0.04 2.88 -0.98
CA SER A 82 -0.85 3.37 -2.03
C SER A 82 -1.35 2.30 -3.00
N GLU A 83 -2.49 2.60 -3.62
CA GLU A 83 -3.13 1.77 -4.65
C GLU A 83 -2.23 1.58 -5.87
N LYS A 84 -1.49 2.63 -6.27
CA LYS A 84 -0.55 2.61 -7.40
C LYS A 84 0.46 1.48 -7.26
N SER A 85 1.00 1.28 -6.05
CA SER A 85 2.00 0.26 -5.78
C SER A 85 1.45 -1.16 -5.95
N CYS A 86 0.18 -1.40 -5.55
CA CYS A 86 -0.49 -2.68 -5.82
C CYS A 86 -0.69 -2.90 -7.33
N MET A 87 -1.11 -1.87 -8.06
CA MET A 87 -1.27 -1.98 -9.51
C MET A 87 0.05 -2.31 -10.20
N LYS A 88 1.15 -1.68 -9.75
CA LYS A 88 2.49 -1.92 -10.26
C LYS A 88 2.99 -3.34 -9.91
N HIS A 89 2.75 -3.78 -8.67
CA HIS A 89 3.05 -5.16 -8.26
C HIS A 89 2.32 -6.17 -9.17
N SER A 90 1.03 -5.97 -9.36
CA SER A 90 0.24 -6.80 -10.27
C SER A 90 0.74 -6.79 -11.71
N SER A 91 1.27 -5.65 -12.20
CA SER A 91 1.83 -5.54 -13.55
C SER A 91 3.14 -6.32 -13.72
N PHE A 92 3.96 -6.43 -12.65
CA PHE A 92 5.23 -7.16 -12.69
C PHE A 92 5.09 -8.67 -12.48
N TYR A 93 4.14 -9.10 -11.65
CA TYR A 93 3.99 -10.50 -11.25
C TYR A 93 2.80 -11.20 -11.89
N GLY A 94 1.90 -10.43 -12.51
CA GLY A 94 0.65 -10.95 -13.05
C GLY A 94 -0.40 -11.24 -11.98
N ALA A 95 -1.65 -11.42 -12.42
CA ALA A 95 -2.78 -11.60 -11.51
C ALA A 95 -2.66 -12.88 -10.64
N ALA A 96 -2.06 -13.93 -11.16
CA ALA A 96 -1.92 -15.21 -10.47
C ALA A 96 -0.86 -15.20 -9.34
N ASN A 97 0.06 -14.23 -9.36
CA ASN A 97 1.15 -14.16 -8.38
C ASN A 97 1.10 -12.84 -7.56
N ASP A 98 -0.01 -12.10 -7.66
CA ASP A 98 -0.18 -10.86 -6.94
C ASP A 98 -0.53 -11.14 -5.47
N ILE A 99 0.41 -10.85 -4.59
CA ILE A 99 0.28 -10.97 -3.13
C ILE A 99 0.26 -9.60 -2.43
N SER A 100 -0.08 -8.55 -3.18
CA SER A 100 -0.03 -7.17 -2.70
C SER A 100 -1.37 -6.66 -2.19
N VAL A 101 -1.30 -5.83 -1.15
CA VAL A 101 -2.40 -5.03 -0.63
C VAL A 101 -1.90 -3.63 -0.29
N ALA A 102 -2.81 -2.63 -0.24
CA ALA A 102 -2.46 -1.32 0.27
C ALA A 102 -3.34 -0.92 1.46
N CYS A 103 -2.71 -0.33 2.48
CA CYS A 103 -3.42 0.25 3.63
C CYS A 103 -4.02 1.63 3.31
N CYS A 104 -3.63 2.24 2.17
CA CYS A 104 -4.10 3.53 1.68
C CYS A 104 -3.86 4.69 2.65
N GLY A 105 -2.75 4.64 3.36
CA GLY A 105 -2.29 5.63 4.32
C GLY A 105 -0.97 5.21 4.93
N SER A 106 -0.47 6.03 5.85
CA SER A 106 0.85 5.83 6.45
C SER A 106 0.85 4.90 7.68
N ASN A 107 -0.29 4.30 8.04
CA ASN A 107 -0.41 3.41 9.19
C ASN A 107 -1.19 2.15 8.84
N LEU A 108 -0.75 1.02 9.39
CA LEU A 108 -1.45 -0.25 9.32
C LEU A 108 -2.34 -0.42 10.57
N SER A 109 -3.65 -0.55 10.36
CA SER A 109 -4.61 -0.70 11.45
C SER A 109 -4.67 -2.14 11.97
N ALA A 110 -5.17 -2.31 13.20
CA ALA A 110 -5.39 -3.65 13.76
C ALA A 110 -6.39 -4.46 12.91
N GLN A 111 -7.44 -3.80 12.41
CA GLN A 111 -8.43 -4.46 11.55
C GLN A 111 -7.81 -4.97 10.26
N GLN A 112 -6.95 -4.18 9.61
CA GLN A 112 -6.24 -4.58 8.40
C GLN A 112 -5.31 -5.78 8.65
N VAL A 113 -4.60 -5.79 9.78
CA VAL A 113 -3.76 -6.96 10.17
C VAL A 113 -4.63 -8.18 10.42
N GLN A 114 -5.73 -8.05 11.14
CA GLN A 114 -6.65 -9.17 11.42
C GLN A 114 -7.27 -9.77 10.16
N MET A 115 -7.55 -8.95 9.12
CA MET A 115 -8.01 -9.47 7.84
C MET A 115 -6.99 -10.43 7.21
N LEU A 116 -5.69 -10.09 7.28
CA LEU A 116 -4.61 -10.93 6.74
C LEU A 116 -4.35 -12.16 7.62
N VAL A 117 -4.39 -12.01 8.94
CA VAL A 117 -4.25 -13.14 9.87
C VAL A 117 -5.37 -14.18 9.65
N ARG A 118 -6.61 -13.74 9.46
CA ARG A 118 -7.75 -14.64 9.16
C ARG A 118 -7.60 -15.39 7.83
N LEU A 119 -6.85 -14.86 6.87
CA LEU A 119 -6.48 -15.55 5.63
C LEU A 119 -5.34 -16.57 5.82
N GLY A 120 -4.83 -16.71 7.04
CA GLY A 120 -3.74 -17.61 7.38
C GLY A 120 -2.37 -17.13 6.95
N VAL A 121 -2.19 -15.81 6.76
CA VAL A 121 -0.90 -15.19 6.47
C VAL A 121 0.04 -15.40 7.66
N ARG A 122 1.31 -15.73 7.36
CA ARG A 122 2.35 -15.96 8.37
C ARG A 122 3.40 -14.85 8.40
N GLU A 123 3.53 -14.09 7.31
CA GLU A 123 4.47 -12.97 7.21
C GLU A 123 3.83 -11.77 6.51
N LEU A 124 3.90 -10.59 7.14
CA LEU A 124 3.63 -9.30 6.50
C LEU A 124 4.94 -8.64 6.14
N VAL A 125 5.11 -8.31 4.88
CA VAL A 125 6.23 -7.52 4.37
C VAL A 125 5.75 -6.08 4.21
N ILE A 126 6.20 -5.19 5.10
CA ILE A 126 5.87 -3.77 5.01
C ILE A 126 6.77 -3.12 3.96
N ALA A 127 6.17 -2.58 2.92
CA ALA A 127 6.84 -1.97 1.77
C ALA A 127 6.39 -0.51 1.59
N PHE A 128 6.64 0.31 2.63
CA PHE A 128 6.27 1.72 2.64
C PHE A 128 7.24 2.57 1.81
N ASP A 129 6.78 3.75 1.42
CA ASP A 129 7.54 4.66 0.57
C ASP A 129 8.81 5.17 1.27
N ARG A 130 9.85 5.44 0.50
CA ARG A 130 11.08 6.06 0.99
C ARG A 130 10.95 7.58 0.93
N ASP A 131 10.78 8.22 2.08
CA ASP A 131 10.66 9.67 2.19
C ASP A 131 11.96 10.37 2.64
N PHE A 132 12.97 9.63 3.07
CA PHE A 132 14.25 10.17 3.51
C PHE A 132 15.24 10.38 2.36
N VAL A 133 16.05 11.42 2.47
CA VAL A 133 17.11 11.75 1.50
C VAL A 133 18.40 10.98 1.83
N GLU A 134 18.77 10.98 3.12
CA GLU A 134 19.98 10.33 3.60
C GLU A 134 19.74 9.55 4.91
N ILE A 135 20.65 8.61 5.17
CA ILE A 135 20.58 7.82 6.40
C ILE A 135 20.82 8.72 7.61
N GLY A 136 19.86 8.73 8.53
CA GLY A 136 19.95 9.47 9.79
C GLY A 136 19.14 10.77 9.81
N ASP A 137 18.63 11.24 8.68
CA ASP A 137 17.75 12.40 8.64
C ASP A 137 16.42 12.16 9.39
N ASP A 138 15.63 13.20 9.57
CA ASP A 138 14.38 13.13 10.34
C ASP A 138 13.38 12.14 9.73
N GLU A 139 13.27 12.11 8.41
CA GLU A 139 12.34 11.21 7.70
C GLU A 139 12.79 9.75 7.81
N PHE A 140 14.12 9.49 7.77
CA PHE A 140 14.67 8.17 8.06
C PHE A 140 14.30 7.71 9.47
N GLN A 141 14.45 8.59 10.48
CA GLN A 141 14.09 8.26 11.87
C GLN A 141 12.58 8.05 12.03
N ARG A 142 11.75 8.84 11.33
CA ARG A 142 10.29 8.68 11.32
C ARG A 142 9.88 7.33 10.73
N LEU A 143 10.40 6.95 9.56
CA LEU A 143 10.12 5.65 8.95
C LEU A 143 10.58 4.51 9.86
N LYS A 144 11.81 4.58 10.38
CA LYS A 144 12.36 3.60 11.33
C LYS A 144 11.47 3.43 12.56
N LYS A 145 11.02 4.54 13.16
CA LYS A 145 10.12 4.55 14.34
C LYS A 145 8.77 3.92 13.99
N LYS A 146 8.21 4.26 12.81
CA LYS A 146 6.95 3.69 12.29
C LYS A 146 7.05 2.16 12.16
N LEU A 147 8.08 1.67 11.49
CA LEU A 147 8.29 0.24 11.29
C LEU A 147 8.48 -0.51 12.61
N LYS A 148 9.25 0.05 13.56
CA LYS A 148 9.38 -0.50 14.92
C LYS A 148 8.05 -0.53 15.67
N SER A 149 7.23 0.49 15.53
CA SER A 149 5.91 0.54 16.16
C SER A 149 4.99 -0.56 15.63
N ILE A 150 4.96 -0.76 14.31
CA ILE A 150 4.18 -1.85 13.67
C ILE A 150 4.69 -3.20 14.17
N TYR A 151 6.01 -3.41 14.18
CA TYR A 151 6.62 -4.64 14.67
C TYR A 151 6.21 -4.90 16.13
N LYS A 152 6.44 -3.95 17.04
CA LYS A 152 6.10 -4.10 18.46
C LYS A 152 4.64 -4.45 18.69
N LYS A 153 3.75 -3.87 17.89
CA LYS A 153 2.31 -4.05 18.03
C LYS A 153 1.83 -5.43 17.57
N TYR A 154 2.42 -5.99 16.52
CA TYR A 154 1.85 -7.16 15.84
C TYR A 154 2.75 -8.41 15.79
N ASN A 155 4.03 -8.32 16.21
CA ASN A 155 4.96 -9.44 16.07
C ASN A 155 4.60 -10.69 16.88
N ASN A 156 3.73 -10.58 17.88
CA ASN A 156 3.22 -11.72 18.64
C ASN A 156 2.10 -12.49 17.88
N GLU A 157 1.47 -11.85 16.90
CA GLU A 157 0.38 -12.45 16.14
C GLU A 157 0.87 -12.94 14.77
N ILE A 158 1.80 -12.23 14.16
CA ILE A 158 2.29 -12.48 12.80
C ILE A 158 3.72 -12.00 12.64
N LYS A 159 4.53 -12.72 11.87
CA LYS A 159 5.89 -12.27 11.53
C LYS A 159 5.83 -10.96 10.74
N ILE A 160 6.51 -9.93 11.21
CA ILE A 160 6.64 -8.64 10.54
C ILE A 160 8.07 -8.49 10.00
N THR A 161 8.18 -8.24 8.72
CA THR A 161 9.40 -7.80 8.05
C THR A 161 9.14 -6.50 7.31
N ALA A 162 10.18 -5.77 6.96
CA ALA A 162 10.06 -4.52 6.23
C ALA A 162 11.13 -4.37 5.16
N ILE A 163 10.75 -3.84 4.03
CA ILE A 163 11.68 -3.27 3.06
C ILE A 163 12.11 -1.91 3.62
N PHE A 164 13.42 -1.77 3.85
CA PHE A 164 14.01 -0.55 4.37
C PHE A 164 15.22 -0.20 3.52
N ASP A 165 15.01 0.63 2.51
CA ASP A 165 15.98 0.98 1.47
C ASP A 165 17.10 1.88 2.00
N LYS A 166 18.04 1.29 2.73
CA LYS A 166 19.21 2.00 3.29
C LYS A 166 20.23 2.41 2.23
N GLU A 167 20.19 1.79 1.07
CA GLU A 167 21.11 2.06 -0.03
C GLU A 167 20.59 3.17 -0.96
N CYS A 168 19.40 3.71 -0.67
CA CYS A 168 18.73 4.73 -1.49
C CYS A 168 18.62 4.33 -2.96
N ILE A 169 18.31 3.06 -3.23
CA ILE A 169 18.17 2.50 -4.58
C ILE A 169 16.93 3.05 -5.29
N THR A 170 15.89 3.34 -4.54
CA THR A 170 14.66 3.93 -5.06
C THR A 170 14.72 5.45 -5.07
N SER A 171 13.94 6.09 -5.93
CA SER A 171 13.79 7.54 -5.93
C SER A 171 13.12 8.04 -4.66
N LEU A 172 13.32 9.30 -4.31
CA LEU A 172 12.65 9.96 -3.19
C LEU A 172 11.13 9.94 -3.39
N HIS A 173 10.37 9.74 -2.32
CA HIS A 173 8.91 9.63 -2.32
C HIS A 173 8.36 8.50 -3.21
N SER A 174 9.16 7.46 -3.40
CA SER A 174 8.78 6.30 -4.20
C SER A 174 8.58 5.07 -3.33
N SER A 175 7.60 4.26 -3.73
CA SER A 175 7.44 2.92 -3.20
C SER A 175 8.59 2.01 -3.68
N PRO A 176 8.99 1.01 -2.89
CA PRO A 176 10.01 0.04 -3.31
C PRO A 176 9.75 -0.63 -4.68
N ILE A 177 8.49 -0.69 -5.11
CA ILE A 177 8.07 -1.29 -6.39
C ILE A 177 8.10 -0.30 -7.57
N ASP A 178 8.30 1.00 -7.33
CA ASP A 178 8.09 2.03 -8.35
C ASP A 178 9.18 2.09 -9.42
N GLU A 179 10.36 1.58 -9.16
CA GLU A 179 11.48 1.64 -10.11
C GLU A 179 11.41 0.49 -11.13
N SER A 180 11.86 -0.68 -10.73
CA SER A 180 11.87 -1.88 -11.55
C SER A 180 11.60 -3.13 -10.72
N LYS A 181 11.25 -4.21 -11.40
CA LYS A 181 11.06 -5.53 -10.78
C LYS A 181 12.34 -5.99 -10.08
N ASP A 182 13.49 -5.87 -10.75
CA ASP A 182 14.78 -6.36 -10.22
C ASP A 182 15.19 -5.60 -8.95
N LYS A 183 15.04 -4.27 -8.92
CA LYS A 183 15.28 -3.47 -7.71
C LYS A 183 14.36 -3.88 -6.57
N PHE A 184 13.09 -4.09 -6.86
CA PHE A 184 12.13 -4.56 -5.85
C PHE A 184 12.50 -5.93 -5.31
N GLU A 185 12.85 -6.89 -6.16
CA GLU A 185 13.27 -8.24 -5.75
C GLU A 185 14.54 -8.20 -4.90
N TYR A 186 15.51 -7.35 -5.25
CA TYR A 186 16.69 -7.12 -4.43
C TYR A 186 16.33 -6.61 -3.04
N LEU A 187 15.50 -5.57 -2.95
CA LEU A 187 15.05 -5.00 -1.68
C LEU A 187 14.21 -5.99 -0.87
N LEU A 188 13.35 -6.75 -1.52
CA LEU A 188 12.52 -7.78 -0.87
C LEU A 188 13.39 -8.90 -0.29
N LYS A 189 14.43 -9.32 -1.01
CA LYS A 189 15.39 -10.33 -0.53
C LYS A 189 16.18 -9.83 0.69
N ASN A 190 16.50 -8.54 0.73
CA ASN A 190 17.26 -7.88 1.79
C ASN A 190 16.38 -7.23 2.88
N ARG A 191 15.08 -7.59 2.94
CA ARG A 191 14.17 -7.06 3.95
C ARG A 191 14.64 -7.39 5.35
N ILE A 192 14.31 -6.52 6.29
CA ILE A 192 14.76 -6.60 7.69
C ILE A 192 13.61 -6.94 8.64
N VAL A 193 13.94 -7.41 9.83
CA VAL A 193 13.02 -7.44 10.98
C VAL A 193 13.21 -6.15 11.77
N PRO A 194 12.20 -5.27 11.85
CA PRO A 194 12.35 -3.91 12.43
C PRO A 194 12.21 -3.93 13.97
N LYS A 195 13.14 -4.60 14.65
CA LYS A 195 13.21 -4.69 16.13
C LYS A 195 13.51 -3.36 16.81
#